data_14404dbdec24abcd9813ae5d5b341d92
#
_entry.id   14404dbdec24abcd9813ae5d5b341d92
#
_cell.length_a   1.000
_cell.length_b   1.000
_cell.length_c   1.000
_cell.angle_alpha   90.00
_cell.angle_beta   90.00
_cell.angle_gamma   90.00
#
_symmetry.space_group_name_H-M   'P 1'
#
loop_
_entity.id
_entity.type
_entity.pdbx_description
1 polymer ?
#
loop_
_entity_poly.entity_id
_entity_poly.type
_entity_poly.pdbx_seq_one_letter_code
_entity_poly.pdbx_strand_id
1 'polypeptide(L)'
;MTMSFCSNRLQRYVFSCKIPNLFPKRYKISGASLALMLILSTFAPMKTIILSEDVGLSEPSVATIGVFDGVHRGHQLVIGRVLDTARQAGMASVVITFDRSPREVLDSSFYPQMLTTLAEKEAIIAELGVDYLVVLPFTKEMAALSARVFMQQVLRDRLCVKTLFTGYDNRFGHNRKEGFDDYVGYGQEMGMQVLRGDVELMTDGTEAISSSVIRHLLMEEGQVEQVSQYLTRPYTLQGRVMPGEHIGHQLGYPTANLEPEDGRKLIPASGVYAVWAQLEGEQQLRAAMMNIGSRPTFDGHRQTLEVNILDFNGDLYGQTVCITFVVRLREERRFDSPEALVAQLEMDKEQVKQLLK
;
A
#
# COMPACT_ATOMS: atom_id res chain seq x y z
N MET A 1 -1.56 -20.92 38.85
CA MET A 1 -1.78 -19.47 38.60
C MET A 1 -1.18 -19.14 37.27
N THR A 2 -1.97 -19.22 36.25
CA THR A 2 -1.62 -19.06 34.82
C THR A 2 -1.85 -17.62 34.43
N MET A 3 -0.81 -16.91 34.04
CA MET A 3 -0.92 -15.59 33.44
C MET A 3 -1.13 -15.73 31.94
N SER A 4 -2.37 -15.50 31.54
CA SER A 4 -2.78 -15.23 30.16
C SER A 4 -2.64 -13.73 29.91
N PHE A 5 -1.61 -13.29 29.21
CA PHE A 5 -1.49 -11.92 28.68
C PHE A 5 -0.69 -11.97 27.38
N CYS A 6 -1.36 -11.72 26.31
CA CYS A 6 -0.93 -11.05 25.08
C CYS A 6 -1.70 -11.57 23.85
N SER A 7 -2.98 -11.24 23.76
CA SER A 7 -3.74 -11.54 22.53
C SER A 7 -4.74 -10.46 22.13
N ASN A 8 -4.64 -9.23 22.63
CA ASN A 8 -5.72 -8.25 22.43
C ASN A 8 -5.25 -6.83 22.02
N ARG A 9 -4.12 -6.68 21.32
CA ARG A 9 -3.69 -5.35 20.84
C ARG A 9 -3.65 -5.16 19.32
N LEU A 10 -3.85 -6.19 18.52
CA LEU A 10 -3.84 -6.09 17.04
C LEU A 10 -5.23 -6.00 16.39
N GLN A 11 -6.31 -6.14 17.17
CA GLN A 11 -7.69 -6.08 16.63
C GLN A 11 -8.34 -4.68 16.61
N ARG A 12 -7.63 -3.64 16.99
CA ARG A 12 -8.13 -2.26 16.90
C ARG A 12 -7.28 -1.52 15.87
N TYR A 13 -7.93 -1.09 14.79
CA TYR A 13 -7.47 -0.21 13.72
C TYR A 13 -7.15 -0.89 12.37
N VAL A 14 -8.07 -1.65 11.82
CA VAL A 14 -8.17 -1.78 10.37
C VAL A 14 -9.37 -0.96 9.92
N PHE A 15 -9.16 0.32 9.70
CA PHE A 15 -10.09 1.14 8.94
C PHE A 15 -9.89 0.75 7.47
N SER A 16 -10.64 -0.26 7.00
CA SER A 16 -10.66 -0.60 5.59
C SER A 16 -11.43 0.49 4.86
N CYS A 17 -10.73 1.36 4.17
CA CYS A 17 -11.31 2.28 3.20
C CYS A 17 -11.97 1.44 2.09
N LYS A 18 -13.22 1.04 2.27
CA LYS A 18 -14.02 0.38 1.23
C LYS A 18 -14.37 1.41 0.18
N ILE A 19 -13.52 1.55 -0.82
CA ILE A 19 -13.77 2.39 -1.99
C ILE A 19 -14.81 1.64 -2.85
N PRO A 20 -16.00 2.19 -3.10
CA PRO A 20 -16.89 1.66 -4.13
C PRO A 20 -16.15 1.72 -5.47
N ASN A 21 -16.32 0.71 -6.32
CA ASN A 21 -15.71 0.63 -7.65
C ASN A 21 -15.95 1.92 -8.46
N LEU A 22 -15.02 2.87 -8.43
CA LEU A 22 -15.06 4.16 -9.13
C LEU A 22 -14.64 4.05 -10.62
N PHE A 23 -14.37 2.83 -11.11
CA PHE A 23 -14.07 2.62 -12.53
C PHE A 23 -15.31 2.14 -13.27
N PRO A 24 -15.66 2.76 -14.43
CA PRO A 24 -16.79 2.32 -15.23
C PRO A 24 -16.53 0.90 -15.75
N LYS A 25 -17.34 -0.06 -15.33
CA LYS A 25 -17.40 -1.41 -15.87
C LYS A 25 -17.74 -1.35 -17.36
N ARG A 26 -16.74 -1.40 -18.23
CA ARG A 26 -16.92 -1.78 -19.64
C ARG A 26 -16.43 -3.21 -19.85
N TYR A 27 -17.13 -4.18 -19.27
CA TYR A 27 -17.20 -5.54 -19.80
C TYR A 27 -18.63 -6.02 -19.65
N LYS A 28 -19.31 -6.14 -20.81
CA LYS A 28 -20.58 -6.87 -20.91
C LYS A 28 -20.29 -8.34 -20.65
N ILE A 29 -20.66 -8.86 -19.49
CA ILE A 29 -20.72 -10.29 -19.23
C ILE A 29 -22.16 -10.71 -19.44
N SER A 30 -22.37 -11.48 -20.52
CA SER A 30 -23.62 -12.13 -20.84
C SER A 30 -23.88 -13.31 -19.87
N GLY A 31 -25.05 -13.35 -19.26
CA GLY A 31 -25.81 -14.57 -18.98
C GLY A 31 -25.30 -15.64 -17.99
N ALA A 32 -24.23 -15.42 -17.20
CA ALA A 32 -23.71 -16.44 -16.26
C ALA A 32 -23.71 -16.01 -14.78
N SER A 33 -24.61 -15.12 -14.39
CA SER A 33 -24.45 -14.29 -13.17
C SER A 33 -24.93 -14.92 -11.85
N LEU A 34 -25.67 -16.05 -11.82
CA LEU A 34 -26.12 -16.66 -10.55
C LEU A 34 -25.17 -17.75 -10.04
N ALA A 35 -24.52 -18.48 -10.92
CA ALA A 35 -23.54 -19.52 -10.52
C ALA A 35 -22.22 -18.90 -10.00
N LEU A 36 -21.85 -17.71 -10.49
CA LEU A 36 -20.64 -17.00 -10.04
C LEU A 36 -20.78 -16.39 -8.64
N MET A 37 -21.99 -16.01 -8.23
CA MET A 37 -22.25 -15.49 -6.88
C MET A 37 -22.18 -16.57 -5.78
N LEU A 38 -22.42 -17.82 -6.11
CA LEU A 38 -22.31 -18.95 -5.18
C LEU A 38 -20.88 -19.46 -5.01
N ILE A 39 -19.97 -19.11 -5.93
CA ILE A 39 -18.54 -19.49 -5.84
C ILE A 39 -17.76 -18.49 -4.97
N LEU A 40 -18.24 -17.27 -4.77
CA LEU A 40 -17.59 -16.23 -3.96
C LEU A 40 -17.72 -16.42 -2.44
N SER A 41 -18.41 -17.45 -1.98
CA SER A 41 -18.68 -17.67 -0.54
C SER A 41 -17.80 -18.75 0.13
N THR A 42 -16.77 -19.30 -0.53
CA THR A 42 -15.99 -20.43 0.01
C THR A 42 -14.50 -20.18 0.21
N PHE A 43 -14.01 -18.96 0.02
CA PHE A 43 -12.62 -18.67 0.38
C PHE A 43 -12.53 -18.40 1.89
N ALA A 44 -11.77 -19.22 2.60
CA ALA A 44 -11.39 -18.91 3.98
C ALA A 44 -10.65 -17.56 4.00
N PRO A 45 -10.85 -16.70 5.02
CA PRO A 45 -10.12 -15.45 5.11
C PRO A 45 -8.62 -15.70 5.17
N MET A 46 -7.83 -14.86 4.48
CA MET A 46 -6.37 -14.90 4.54
C MET A 46 -5.90 -14.91 6.01
N LYS A 47 -4.92 -15.75 6.31
CA LYS A 47 -4.28 -15.78 7.63
C LYS A 47 -2.96 -15.03 7.59
N THR A 48 -2.80 -14.04 8.46
CA THR A 48 -1.51 -13.35 8.64
C THR A 48 -0.72 -14.02 9.74
N ILE A 49 0.53 -14.37 9.43
CA ILE A 49 1.47 -15.06 10.31
C ILE A 49 2.71 -14.19 10.49
N ILE A 50 3.00 -13.77 11.71
CA ILE A 50 4.31 -13.19 12.05
C ILE A 50 5.24 -14.37 12.36
N LEU A 51 6.27 -14.56 11.53
CA LEU A 51 7.16 -15.70 11.66
C LEU A 51 8.03 -15.57 12.91
N SER A 52 7.88 -16.51 13.87
CA SER A 52 8.70 -16.66 15.05
C SER A 52 9.27 -18.08 15.13
N GLU A 53 10.16 -18.40 16.06
CA GLU A 53 10.82 -19.72 16.13
C GLU A 53 9.84 -20.88 16.15
N ASP A 54 8.70 -20.73 16.82
CA ASP A 54 7.70 -21.79 17.04
C ASP A 54 6.55 -21.76 16.02
N VAL A 55 6.57 -20.81 15.04
CA VAL A 55 5.47 -20.60 14.10
C VAL A 55 5.92 -20.90 12.67
N GLY A 56 5.16 -21.71 11.95
CA GLY A 56 5.40 -22.08 10.56
C GLY A 56 4.15 -22.66 9.91
N LEU A 57 4.28 -23.18 8.69
CA LEU A 57 3.24 -23.92 8.00
C LEU A 57 3.52 -25.43 8.05
N SER A 58 2.48 -26.23 8.17
CA SER A 58 2.58 -27.70 8.14
C SER A 58 2.17 -28.31 6.81
N GLU A 59 1.63 -27.51 5.89
CA GLU A 59 1.14 -27.95 4.58
C GLU A 59 2.06 -27.46 3.45
N PRO A 60 2.17 -28.19 2.33
CA PRO A 60 2.93 -27.75 1.18
C PRO A 60 2.41 -26.42 0.63
N SER A 61 3.33 -25.55 0.22
CA SER A 61 2.98 -24.23 -0.24
C SER A 61 3.68 -23.81 -1.54
N VAL A 62 3.02 -22.88 -2.25
CA VAL A 62 3.57 -22.09 -3.36
C VAL A 62 3.73 -20.68 -2.87
N ALA A 63 4.93 -20.13 -2.96
CA ALA A 63 5.26 -18.85 -2.33
C ALA A 63 5.89 -17.83 -3.28
N THR A 64 5.75 -16.57 -2.92
CA THR A 64 6.60 -15.48 -3.42
C THR A 64 7.10 -14.65 -2.24
N ILE A 65 8.27 -14.01 -2.42
CA ILE A 65 8.90 -13.17 -1.40
C ILE A 65 9.24 -11.79 -1.95
N GLY A 66 8.95 -10.75 -1.18
CA GLY A 66 9.28 -9.37 -1.55
C GLY A 66 8.84 -8.35 -0.51
N VAL A 67 9.26 -7.10 -0.70
CA VAL A 67 8.79 -5.98 0.12
C VAL A 67 7.32 -5.66 -0.19
N PHE A 68 6.90 -5.86 -1.43
CA PHE A 68 5.54 -5.62 -1.94
C PHE A 68 5.01 -4.23 -1.60
N ASP A 69 5.88 -3.22 -1.60
CA ASP A 69 5.46 -1.86 -1.31
C ASP A 69 4.59 -1.32 -2.43
N GLY A 70 3.38 -0.87 -2.07
CA GLY A 70 2.36 -0.44 -3.01
C GLY A 70 1.53 -1.57 -3.61
N VAL A 71 1.91 -2.84 -3.55
CA VAL A 71 1.23 -3.99 -4.19
C VAL A 71 0.74 -3.61 -5.60
N HIS A 72 1.64 -3.03 -6.42
CA HIS A 72 1.36 -2.56 -7.77
C HIS A 72 1.11 -3.70 -8.76
N ARG A 73 0.69 -3.40 -9.99
CA ARG A 73 0.35 -4.39 -11.03
C ARG A 73 1.41 -5.47 -11.22
N GLY A 74 2.71 -5.11 -11.21
CA GLY A 74 3.78 -6.10 -11.29
C GLY A 74 3.81 -7.06 -10.10
N HIS A 75 3.55 -6.58 -8.88
CA HIS A 75 3.40 -7.43 -7.71
C HIS A 75 2.15 -8.34 -7.82
N GLN A 76 1.02 -7.77 -8.25
CA GLN A 76 -0.23 -8.52 -8.42
C GLN A 76 -0.09 -9.64 -9.49
N LEU A 77 0.69 -9.39 -10.54
CA LEU A 77 0.97 -10.40 -11.56
C LEU A 77 1.71 -11.62 -10.96
N VAL A 78 2.76 -11.38 -10.19
CA VAL A 78 3.51 -12.45 -9.51
C VAL A 78 2.63 -13.20 -8.50
N ILE A 79 1.85 -12.47 -7.70
CA ILE A 79 0.90 -13.06 -6.74
C ILE A 79 -0.16 -13.90 -7.48
N GLY A 80 -0.65 -13.42 -8.61
CA GLY A 80 -1.58 -14.19 -9.46
C GLY A 80 -1.01 -15.53 -9.92
N ARG A 81 0.29 -15.58 -10.30
CA ARG A 81 0.97 -16.83 -10.64
C ARG A 81 1.07 -17.78 -9.44
N VAL A 82 1.33 -17.25 -8.25
CA VAL A 82 1.33 -18.04 -7.01
C VAL A 82 -0.04 -18.68 -6.78
N LEU A 83 -1.11 -17.88 -6.87
CA LEU A 83 -2.48 -18.35 -6.69
C LEU A 83 -2.87 -19.44 -7.68
N ASP A 84 -2.58 -19.24 -8.97
CA ASP A 84 -2.93 -20.19 -10.02
C ASP A 84 -2.16 -21.51 -9.85
N THR A 85 -0.86 -21.43 -9.54
CA THR A 85 -0.03 -22.62 -9.33
C THR A 85 -0.43 -23.36 -8.05
N ALA A 86 -0.71 -22.65 -6.97
CA ALA A 86 -1.17 -23.23 -5.71
C ALA A 86 -2.49 -23.98 -5.90
N ARG A 87 -3.45 -23.36 -6.59
CA ARG A 87 -4.76 -23.98 -6.91
C ARG A 87 -4.61 -25.24 -7.76
N GLN A 88 -3.77 -25.20 -8.80
CA GLN A 88 -3.53 -26.36 -9.68
C GLN A 88 -2.85 -27.51 -8.94
N ALA A 89 -1.97 -27.22 -8.00
CA ALA A 89 -1.23 -28.21 -7.24
C ALA A 89 -1.95 -28.69 -5.96
N GLY A 90 -3.07 -28.08 -5.58
CA GLY A 90 -3.74 -28.34 -4.29
C GLY A 90 -2.89 -27.97 -3.09
N MET A 91 -2.10 -26.89 -3.18
CA MET A 91 -1.20 -26.37 -2.16
C MET A 91 -1.69 -25.02 -1.66
N ALA A 92 -1.18 -24.58 -0.50
CA ALA A 92 -1.44 -23.25 0.02
C ALA A 92 -0.69 -22.17 -0.77
N SER A 93 -1.35 -21.03 -1.00
CA SER A 93 -0.74 -19.83 -1.58
C SER A 93 -0.17 -18.93 -0.49
N VAL A 94 1.10 -18.52 -0.62
CA VAL A 94 1.83 -17.78 0.42
C VAL A 94 2.50 -16.55 -0.18
N VAL A 95 2.20 -15.37 0.39
CA VAL A 95 2.97 -14.16 0.14
C VAL A 95 3.84 -13.88 1.36
N ILE A 96 5.17 -13.78 1.15
CA ILE A 96 6.15 -13.53 2.21
C ILE A 96 6.62 -12.08 2.09
N THR A 97 6.40 -11.29 3.12
CA THR A 97 6.84 -9.88 3.20
C THR A 97 7.60 -9.61 4.49
N PHE A 98 8.02 -8.37 4.70
CA PHE A 98 8.80 -7.96 5.86
C PHE A 98 8.01 -6.95 6.72
N ASP A 99 8.26 -6.97 8.03
CA ASP A 99 7.67 -6.01 8.99
C ASP A 99 8.18 -4.58 8.76
N ARG A 100 9.41 -4.46 8.26
CA ARG A 100 10.09 -3.20 7.91
C ARG A 100 10.94 -3.37 6.65
N SER A 101 11.33 -2.24 6.04
CA SER A 101 12.22 -2.28 4.87
C SER A 101 13.58 -2.88 5.26
N PRO A 102 14.10 -3.86 4.48
CA PRO A 102 15.47 -4.36 4.69
C PRO A 102 16.53 -3.26 4.72
N ARG A 103 16.35 -2.20 3.92
CA ARG A 103 17.28 -1.06 3.88
C ARG A 103 17.27 -0.25 5.18
N GLU A 104 16.11 -0.10 5.83
CA GLU A 104 15.96 0.61 7.11
C GLU A 104 16.77 -0.05 8.24
N VAL A 105 16.89 -1.39 8.22
CA VAL A 105 17.66 -2.14 9.22
C VAL A 105 19.16 -2.09 8.95
N LEU A 106 19.56 -2.05 7.66
CA LEU A 106 20.96 -2.06 7.25
C LEU A 106 21.58 -0.67 7.22
N ASP A 107 20.78 0.37 7.02
CA ASP A 107 21.19 1.77 6.93
C ASP A 107 20.32 2.62 7.86
N SER A 108 20.84 2.97 9.03
CA SER A 108 20.12 3.76 10.03
C SER A 108 19.84 5.20 9.61
N SER A 109 20.50 5.69 8.56
CA SER A 109 20.24 7.01 7.96
C SER A 109 19.09 6.99 6.96
N PHE A 110 18.68 5.80 6.51
CA PHE A 110 17.61 5.65 5.54
C PHE A 110 16.23 5.75 6.22
N TYR A 111 15.46 6.74 5.82
CA TYR A 111 14.05 6.87 6.21
C TYR A 111 13.17 6.44 5.05
N PRO A 112 12.40 5.34 5.20
CA PRO A 112 11.59 4.83 4.09
C PRO A 112 10.40 5.74 3.80
N GLN A 113 10.18 6.00 2.51
CA GLN A 113 8.96 6.63 1.99
C GLN A 113 8.08 5.51 1.42
N MET A 114 7.15 4.98 2.24
CA MET A 114 6.35 3.81 1.90
C MET A 114 5.10 4.17 1.11
N LEU A 115 4.83 3.42 0.05
CA LEU A 115 3.58 3.52 -0.71
C LEU A 115 2.39 2.92 0.07
N THR A 116 2.66 1.89 0.88
CA THR A 116 1.66 1.22 1.72
C THR A 116 2.22 0.96 3.11
N THR A 117 1.41 1.18 4.13
CA THR A 117 1.67 0.64 5.47
C THR A 117 1.53 -0.88 5.46
N LEU A 118 1.98 -1.56 6.52
CA LEU A 118 1.81 -3.01 6.64
C LEU A 118 0.32 -3.40 6.66
N ALA A 119 -0.51 -2.64 7.37
CA ALA A 119 -1.96 -2.88 7.45
C ALA A 119 -2.66 -2.70 6.09
N GLU A 120 -2.31 -1.66 5.33
CA GLU A 120 -2.82 -1.47 3.96
C GLU A 120 -2.39 -2.62 3.04
N LYS A 121 -1.12 -3.03 3.12
CA LYS A 121 -0.58 -4.14 2.34
C LYS A 121 -1.32 -5.45 2.64
N GLU A 122 -1.54 -5.73 3.92
CA GLU A 122 -2.30 -6.90 4.38
C GLU A 122 -3.72 -6.92 3.80
N ALA A 123 -4.44 -5.80 3.88
CA ALA A 123 -5.78 -5.68 3.34
C ALA A 123 -5.81 -5.91 1.81
N ILE A 124 -4.87 -5.31 1.07
CA ILE A 124 -4.79 -5.44 -0.39
C ILE A 124 -4.46 -6.88 -0.81
N ILE A 125 -3.52 -7.53 -0.12
CA ILE A 125 -3.15 -8.93 -0.42
C ILE A 125 -4.30 -9.88 -0.08
N ALA A 126 -5.05 -9.61 1.00
CA ALA A 126 -6.23 -10.38 1.36
C ALA A 126 -7.32 -10.31 0.26
N GLU A 127 -7.52 -9.13 -0.36
CA GLU A 127 -8.46 -8.97 -1.47
C GLU A 127 -8.06 -9.76 -2.72
N LEU A 128 -6.79 -10.10 -2.89
CA LEU A 128 -6.31 -10.95 -3.98
C LEU A 128 -6.65 -12.44 -3.77
N GLY A 129 -7.04 -12.85 -2.57
CA GLY A 129 -7.45 -14.21 -2.25
C GLY A 129 -6.29 -15.14 -1.89
N VAL A 130 -5.21 -14.62 -1.34
CA VAL A 130 -4.06 -15.38 -0.82
C VAL A 130 -4.45 -16.11 0.46
N ASP A 131 -4.00 -17.36 0.67
CA ASP A 131 -4.30 -18.11 1.89
C ASP A 131 -3.50 -17.62 3.09
N TYR A 132 -2.21 -17.32 2.88
CA TYR A 132 -1.30 -16.88 3.96
C TYR A 132 -0.47 -15.67 3.57
N LEU A 133 -0.49 -14.64 4.42
CA LEU A 133 0.52 -13.58 4.44
C LEU A 133 1.51 -13.88 5.55
N VAL A 134 2.75 -14.14 5.21
CA VAL A 134 3.84 -14.35 6.18
C VAL A 134 4.64 -13.07 6.31
N VAL A 135 4.64 -12.49 7.50
CA VAL A 135 5.43 -11.31 7.83
C VAL A 135 6.71 -11.76 8.53
N LEU A 136 7.85 -11.51 7.90
CA LEU A 136 9.17 -11.81 8.43
C LEU A 136 9.67 -10.61 9.24
N PRO A 137 9.96 -10.75 10.55
CA PRO A 137 10.74 -9.76 11.28
C PRO A 137 12.14 -9.66 10.64
N PHE A 138 12.44 -8.52 10.00
CA PHE A 138 13.75 -8.35 9.36
C PHE A 138 14.76 -7.85 10.38
N THR A 139 15.69 -8.73 10.76
CA THR A 139 16.76 -8.47 11.72
C THR A 139 18.13 -8.51 11.05
N LYS A 140 19.17 -8.06 11.76
CA LYS A 140 20.55 -8.15 11.29
C LYS A 140 21.01 -9.61 11.10
N GLU A 141 20.51 -10.51 11.96
CA GLU A 141 20.77 -11.95 11.90
C GLU A 141 20.14 -12.54 10.62
N MET A 142 18.90 -12.19 10.31
CA MET A 142 18.26 -12.60 9.06
C MET A 142 18.99 -12.03 7.84
N ALA A 143 19.44 -10.79 7.88
CA ALA A 143 20.21 -10.16 6.80
C ALA A 143 21.59 -10.82 6.57
N ALA A 144 22.13 -11.51 7.58
CA ALA A 144 23.41 -12.23 7.48
C ALA A 144 23.27 -13.62 6.83
N LEU A 145 22.05 -14.14 6.65
CA LEU A 145 21.84 -15.44 6.02
C LEU A 145 22.18 -15.39 4.53
N SER A 146 22.94 -16.38 4.03
CA SER A 146 23.05 -16.60 2.58
C SER A 146 21.70 -17.01 2.01
N ALA A 147 21.51 -16.81 0.69
CA ALA A 147 20.28 -17.22 0.05
C ALA A 147 20.00 -18.73 0.25
N ARG A 148 21.03 -19.56 0.15
CA ARG A 148 20.90 -21.01 0.37
C ARG A 148 20.39 -21.35 1.76
N VAL A 149 20.95 -20.74 2.82
CA VAL A 149 20.52 -20.98 4.22
C VAL A 149 19.10 -20.46 4.43
N PHE A 150 18.78 -19.29 3.91
CA PHE A 150 17.42 -18.73 3.99
C PHE A 150 16.39 -19.65 3.30
N MET A 151 16.68 -20.13 2.08
CA MET A 151 15.79 -21.06 1.36
C MET A 151 15.60 -22.36 2.13
N GLN A 152 16.66 -22.89 2.73
CA GLN A 152 16.58 -24.12 3.50
C GLN A 152 15.80 -23.93 4.80
N GLN A 153 16.26 -23.02 5.67
CA GLN A 153 15.74 -22.91 7.03
C GLN A 153 14.38 -22.23 7.09
N VAL A 154 14.13 -21.20 6.24
CA VAL A 154 12.90 -20.42 6.28
C VAL A 154 11.88 -20.95 5.28
N LEU A 155 12.24 -21.05 4.01
CA LEU A 155 11.25 -21.40 2.97
C LEU A 155 10.90 -22.88 3.03
N ARG A 156 11.89 -23.77 3.06
CA ARG A 156 11.63 -25.23 3.01
C ARG A 156 11.17 -25.76 4.38
N ASP A 157 11.96 -25.50 5.44
CA ASP A 157 11.78 -26.21 6.72
C ASP A 157 10.63 -25.61 7.54
N ARG A 158 10.40 -24.30 7.46
CA ARG A 158 9.37 -23.61 8.24
C ARG A 158 8.10 -23.31 7.47
N LEU A 159 8.18 -22.97 6.18
CA LEU A 159 7.03 -22.59 5.36
C LEU A 159 6.63 -23.67 4.35
N CYS A 160 7.30 -24.82 4.35
CA CYS A 160 6.99 -25.97 3.50
C CYS A 160 6.88 -25.61 2.01
N VAL A 161 7.66 -24.63 1.53
CA VAL A 161 7.62 -24.14 0.15
C VAL A 161 8.10 -25.22 -0.81
N LYS A 162 7.25 -25.56 -1.77
CA LYS A 162 7.53 -26.50 -2.87
C LYS A 162 7.81 -25.77 -4.18
N THR A 163 7.20 -24.60 -4.36
CA THR A 163 7.43 -23.74 -5.52
C THR A 163 7.61 -22.32 -5.06
N LEU A 164 8.72 -21.69 -5.44
CA LEU A 164 9.04 -20.30 -5.16
C LEU A 164 8.99 -19.47 -6.44
N PHE A 165 8.16 -18.43 -6.47
CA PHE A 165 8.22 -17.40 -7.50
C PHE A 165 9.07 -16.23 -7.00
N THR A 166 10.09 -15.84 -7.76
CA THR A 166 10.89 -14.64 -7.51
C THR A 166 10.45 -13.52 -8.47
N GLY A 167 10.37 -12.29 -7.99
CA GLY A 167 10.24 -11.12 -8.88
C GLY A 167 11.43 -11.06 -9.85
N TYR A 168 11.25 -10.37 -10.97
CA TYR A 168 12.25 -10.30 -12.05
C TYR A 168 13.61 -9.78 -11.57
N ASP A 169 13.62 -8.76 -10.71
CA ASP A 169 14.80 -8.10 -10.15
C ASP A 169 15.02 -8.42 -8.67
N ASN A 170 14.20 -9.30 -8.09
CA ASN A 170 14.25 -9.60 -6.67
C ASN A 170 15.48 -10.44 -6.34
N ARG A 171 16.33 -9.91 -5.45
CA ARG A 171 17.49 -10.61 -4.90
C ARG A 171 17.40 -10.63 -3.39
N PHE A 172 17.59 -11.82 -2.82
CA PHE A 172 17.66 -12.03 -1.38
C PHE A 172 18.96 -12.77 -1.01
N GLY A 173 19.24 -12.88 0.29
CA GLY A 173 20.49 -13.39 0.81
C GLY A 173 21.53 -12.31 1.08
N HIS A 174 22.52 -12.64 1.90
CA HIS A 174 23.57 -11.72 2.36
C HIS A 174 24.30 -11.04 1.19
N ASN A 175 24.38 -9.71 1.24
CA ASN A 175 25.00 -8.86 0.20
C ASN A 175 24.39 -8.99 -1.20
N ARG A 176 23.26 -9.68 -1.39
CA ARG A 176 22.54 -9.84 -2.67
C ARG A 176 23.46 -10.32 -3.82
N LYS A 177 24.46 -11.17 -3.48
CA LYS A 177 25.45 -11.67 -4.45
C LYS A 177 24.86 -12.76 -5.33
N GLU A 178 24.04 -13.64 -4.74
CA GLU A 178 23.37 -14.71 -5.45
C GLU A 178 22.27 -14.15 -6.35
N GLY A 179 22.03 -14.82 -7.48
CA GLY A 179 21.01 -14.48 -8.46
C GLY A 179 20.02 -15.61 -8.69
N PHE A 180 19.20 -15.46 -9.72
CA PHE A 180 18.15 -16.40 -10.04
C PHE A 180 18.67 -17.83 -10.30
N ASP A 181 19.78 -17.96 -11.03
CA ASP A 181 20.34 -19.27 -11.38
C ASP A 181 20.89 -20.01 -10.15
N ASP A 182 21.44 -19.26 -9.17
CA ASP A 182 21.85 -19.83 -7.88
C ASP A 182 20.62 -20.35 -7.12
N TYR A 183 19.52 -19.58 -7.10
CA TYR A 183 18.27 -20.01 -6.44
C TYR A 183 17.67 -21.26 -7.09
N VAL A 184 17.73 -21.38 -8.41
CA VAL A 184 17.32 -22.60 -9.13
C VAL A 184 18.17 -23.79 -8.71
N GLY A 185 19.51 -23.63 -8.65
CA GLY A 185 20.42 -24.69 -8.19
C GLY A 185 20.13 -25.13 -6.75
N TYR A 186 20.00 -24.17 -5.82
CA TYR A 186 19.67 -24.47 -4.42
C TYR A 186 18.28 -25.12 -4.30
N GLY A 187 17.30 -24.65 -5.10
CA GLY A 187 15.97 -25.24 -5.12
C GLY A 187 15.99 -26.71 -5.53
N GLN A 188 16.74 -27.05 -6.57
CA GLN A 188 16.90 -28.46 -7.02
C GLN A 188 17.47 -29.36 -5.92
N GLU A 189 18.52 -28.90 -5.19
CA GLU A 189 19.09 -29.62 -4.06
C GLU A 189 18.10 -29.87 -2.92
N MET A 190 17.11 -28.97 -2.75
CA MET A 190 16.13 -28.98 -1.65
C MET A 190 14.79 -29.58 -2.03
N GLY A 191 14.59 -29.96 -3.29
CA GLY A 191 13.30 -30.41 -3.79
C GLY A 191 12.27 -29.28 -3.89
N MET A 192 12.71 -28.05 -4.18
CA MET A 192 11.92 -26.85 -4.36
C MET A 192 12.08 -26.35 -5.80
N GLN A 193 10.98 -26.15 -6.51
CA GLN A 193 10.98 -25.51 -7.82
C GLN A 193 11.13 -24.01 -7.67
N VAL A 194 12.03 -23.37 -8.42
CA VAL A 194 12.18 -21.90 -8.44
C VAL A 194 11.82 -21.38 -9.83
N LEU A 195 10.88 -20.46 -9.89
CA LEU A 195 10.36 -19.85 -11.11
C LEU A 195 10.54 -18.34 -11.08
N ARG A 196 10.76 -17.74 -12.25
CA ARG A 196 10.83 -16.30 -12.39
C ARG A 196 9.42 -15.75 -12.68
N GLY A 197 9.03 -14.70 -11.98
CA GLY A 197 7.82 -13.95 -12.27
C GLY A 197 7.92 -13.12 -13.55
N ASP A 198 6.80 -12.85 -14.18
CA ASP A 198 6.71 -12.00 -15.36
C ASP A 198 6.96 -10.53 -15.02
N VAL A 199 7.33 -9.74 -16.02
CA VAL A 199 7.51 -8.27 -15.92
C VAL A 199 6.27 -7.57 -16.45
N GLU A 200 5.77 -6.60 -15.70
CA GLU A 200 4.71 -5.69 -16.14
C GLU A 200 5.34 -4.35 -16.51
N LEU A 201 5.11 -3.91 -17.75
CA LEU A 201 5.64 -2.64 -18.26
C LEU A 201 4.65 -1.49 -18.00
N MET A 202 5.19 -0.27 -17.96
CA MET A 202 4.41 0.96 -17.97
C MET A 202 3.53 1.05 -19.25
N THR A 203 2.53 1.93 -19.22
CA THR A 203 1.58 2.07 -20.32
C THR A 203 2.24 2.42 -21.67
N ASP A 204 3.35 3.12 -21.64
CA ASP A 204 4.17 3.48 -22.79
C ASP A 204 5.16 2.40 -23.24
N GLY A 205 5.26 1.29 -22.47
CA GLY A 205 6.16 0.18 -22.74
C GLY A 205 7.64 0.47 -22.51
N THR A 206 8.00 1.61 -21.92
CA THR A 206 9.40 2.07 -21.80
C THR A 206 10.12 1.47 -20.62
N GLU A 207 9.42 1.27 -19.49
CA GLU A 207 10.00 0.85 -18.22
C GLU A 207 9.08 -0.14 -17.50
N ALA A 208 9.69 -0.98 -16.66
CA ALA A 208 8.94 -1.88 -15.77
C ALA A 208 8.26 -1.10 -14.64
N ILE A 209 7.00 -1.42 -14.35
CA ILE A 209 6.29 -0.86 -13.20
C ILE A 209 7.01 -1.31 -11.92
N SER A 210 7.51 -0.35 -11.14
CA SER A 210 8.21 -0.59 -9.88
C SER A 210 7.77 0.38 -8.79
N SER A 211 7.99 0.01 -7.53
CA SER A 211 7.73 0.93 -6.40
C SER A 211 8.56 2.22 -6.48
N SER A 212 9.75 2.18 -7.09
CA SER A 212 10.61 3.36 -7.27
C SER A 212 10.02 4.34 -8.28
N VAL A 213 9.52 3.84 -9.41
CA VAL A 213 8.82 4.65 -10.43
C VAL A 213 7.57 5.30 -9.83
N ILE A 214 6.76 4.53 -9.10
CA ILE A 214 5.54 5.03 -8.47
C ILE A 214 5.85 6.11 -7.43
N ARG A 215 6.93 5.95 -6.63
CA ARG A 215 7.37 6.99 -5.69
C ARG A 215 7.77 8.28 -6.41
N HIS A 216 8.52 8.17 -7.51
CA HIS A 216 8.93 9.32 -8.32
C HIS A 216 7.70 10.09 -8.83
N LEU A 217 6.74 9.39 -9.45
CA LEU A 217 5.50 9.99 -9.94
C LEU A 217 4.68 10.69 -8.84
N LEU A 218 4.65 10.14 -7.62
CA LEU A 218 3.96 10.75 -6.50
C LEU A 218 4.71 11.95 -5.92
N MET A 219 6.03 11.80 -5.67
CA MET A 219 6.82 12.78 -4.91
C MET A 219 7.25 13.98 -5.73
N GLU A 220 7.63 13.74 -7.00
CA GLU A 220 8.18 14.80 -7.86
C GLU A 220 7.10 15.42 -8.74
N GLU A 221 6.20 14.60 -9.26
CA GLU A 221 5.24 15.03 -10.27
C GLU A 221 3.81 15.18 -9.73
N GLY A 222 3.47 14.51 -8.60
CA GLY A 222 2.13 14.52 -8.03
C GLY A 222 1.07 13.85 -8.90
N GLN A 223 1.49 12.92 -9.79
CA GLN A 223 0.64 12.26 -10.79
C GLN A 223 -0.19 11.13 -10.17
N VAL A 224 -1.11 11.48 -9.28
CA VAL A 224 -1.92 10.51 -8.53
C VAL A 224 -2.84 9.67 -9.43
N GLU A 225 -3.28 10.20 -10.58
CA GLU A 225 -4.09 9.47 -11.55
C GLU A 225 -3.31 8.34 -12.22
N GLN A 226 -2.08 8.62 -12.68
CA GLN A 226 -1.23 7.62 -13.31
C GLN A 226 -0.81 6.56 -12.29
N VAL A 227 -0.47 6.99 -11.08
CA VAL A 227 -0.19 6.09 -9.96
C VAL A 227 -1.36 5.16 -9.67
N SER A 228 -2.60 5.67 -9.71
CA SER A 228 -3.80 4.85 -9.52
C SER A 228 -3.93 3.73 -10.57
N GLN A 229 -3.50 3.97 -11.81
CA GLN A 229 -3.47 2.93 -12.85
C GLN A 229 -2.45 1.83 -12.54
N TYR A 230 -1.26 2.20 -12.04
CA TYR A 230 -0.21 1.24 -11.70
C TYR A 230 -0.48 0.48 -10.40
N LEU A 231 -1.14 1.13 -9.45
CA LEU A 231 -1.59 0.50 -8.20
C LEU A 231 -2.89 -0.31 -8.37
N THR A 232 -3.65 -0.12 -9.48
CA THR A 232 -5.01 -0.65 -9.72
C THR A 232 -6.06 -0.14 -8.71
N ARG A 233 -5.73 0.89 -7.97
CA ARG A 233 -6.57 1.57 -6.98
C ARG A 233 -6.07 2.98 -6.75
N PRO A 234 -6.92 3.91 -6.29
CA PRO A 234 -6.48 5.24 -5.89
C PRO A 234 -5.42 5.18 -4.77
N TYR A 235 -4.52 6.14 -4.76
CA TYR A 235 -3.61 6.33 -3.64
C TYR A 235 -4.38 6.89 -2.44
N THR A 236 -4.10 6.37 -1.24
CA THR A 236 -4.78 6.76 0.00
C THR A 236 -3.78 7.23 1.05
N LEU A 237 -4.22 8.15 1.91
CA LEU A 237 -3.48 8.63 3.07
C LEU A 237 -4.43 8.70 4.26
N GLN A 238 -4.09 8.02 5.33
CA GLN A 238 -4.83 8.08 6.59
C GLN A 238 -4.11 9.02 7.55
N GLY A 239 -4.86 9.94 8.16
CA GLY A 239 -4.30 10.91 9.09
C GLY A 239 -5.28 11.31 10.18
N ARG A 240 -4.73 11.75 11.30
CA ARG A 240 -5.48 12.28 12.43
C ARG A 240 -5.63 13.79 12.30
N VAL A 241 -6.82 14.30 12.58
CA VAL A 241 -7.08 15.74 12.56
C VAL A 241 -6.46 16.40 13.79
N MET A 242 -5.55 17.34 13.57
CA MET A 242 -4.84 18.09 14.59
C MET A 242 -5.30 19.55 14.62
N PRO A 243 -5.16 20.24 15.76
CA PRO A 243 -5.38 21.69 15.82
C PRO A 243 -4.47 22.43 14.84
N GLY A 244 -5.02 23.45 14.17
CA GLY A 244 -4.31 24.30 13.22
C GLY A 244 -4.46 25.78 13.53
N GLU A 245 -3.93 26.65 12.65
CA GLU A 245 -3.93 28.11 12.84
C GLU A 245 -5.27 28.79 12.52
N HIS A 246 -6.29 28.03 12.07
CA HIS A 246 -7.65 28.51 11.76
C HIS A 246 -7.76 29.60 10.69
N ILE A 247 -6.73 29.82 9.86
CA ILE A 247 -6.70 30.85 8.82
C ILE A 247 -7.80 30.59 7.78
N GLY A 248 -7.98 29.33 7.36
CA GLY A 248 -9.02 28.95 6.41
C GLY A 248 -10.44 29.25 6.90
N HIS A 249 -10.68 29.12 8.20
CA HIS A 249 -11.98 29.45 8.79
C HIS A 249 -12.34 30.94 8.62
N GLN A 250 -11.36 31.85 8.80
CA GLN A 250 -11.54 33.30 8.62
C GLN A 250 -11.86 33.67 7.16
N LEU A 251 -11.41 32.85 6.22
CA LEU A 251 -11.65 33.03 4.77
C LEU A 251 -12.91 32.33 4.26
N GLY A 252 -13.69 31.66 5.14
CA GLY A 252 -14.88 30.90 4.76
C GLY A 252 -14.59 29.50 4.20
N TYR A 253 -13.35 29.03 4.28
CA TYR A 253 -12.88 27.68 3.88
C TYR A 253 -12.24 26.96 5.07
N PRO A 254 -13.06 26.45 6.02
CA PRO A 254 -12.52 25.73 7.17
C PRO A 254 -11.73 24.51 6.70
N THR A 255 -10.48 24.38 7.18
CA THR A 255 -9.60 23.27 6.86
C THR A 255 -9.27 22.45 8.09
N ALA A 256 -9.22 21.14 7.94
CA ALA A 256 -8.68 20.19 8.90
C ALA A 256 -7.20 19.96 8.60
N ASN A 257 -6.32 20.15 9.60
CA ASN A 257 -4.90 19.82 9.49
C ASN A 257 -4.74 18.33 9.78
N LEU A 258 -4.14 17.58 8.87
CA LEU A 258 -3.91 16.15 9.04
C LEU A 258 -2.47 15.87 9.41
N GLU A 259 -2.27 14.97 10.38
CA GLU A 259 -1.01 14.33 10.66
C GLU A 259 -1.12 12.86 10.26
N PRO A 260 -0.26 12.36 9.34
CA PRO A 260 -0.29 10.96 8.92
C PRO A 260 -0.15 10.02 10.11
N GLU A 261 -0.94 8.95 10.18
CA GLU A 261 -0.83 7.96 11.26
C GLU A 261 0.51 7.21 11.25
N ASP A 262 1.07 6.96 10.07
CA ASP A 262 2.44 6.44 9.91
C ASP A 262 3.28 7.50 9.20
N GLY A 263 4.24 8.08 9.90
CA GLY A 263 5.14 9.10 9.35
C GLY A 263 6.00 8.60 8.18
N ARG A 264 6.09 7.28 7.97
CA ARG A 264 6.78 6.67 6.83
C ARG A 264 5.91 6.62 5.57
N LYS A 265 4.60 6.86 5.69
CA LYS A 265 3.69 6.91 4.53
C LYS A 265 4.08 8.07 3.62
N LEU A 266 4.25 7.78 2.34
CA LEU A 266 4.65 8.76 1.35
C LEU A 266 3.53 9.81 1.16
N ILE A 267 3.91 11.08 1.22
CA ILE A 267 3.04 12.22 0.93
C ILE A 267 3.31 12.66 -0.52
N PRO A 268 2.27 12.82 -1.37
CA PRO A 268 2.44 13.32 -2.73
C PRO A 268 3.09 14.71 -2.79
N ALA A 269 3.53 15.13 -3.98
CA ALA A 269 4.10 16.45 -4.25
C ALA A 269 3.20 17.57 -3.77
N SER A 270 3.79 18.72 -3.41
CA SER A 270 3.04 19.93 -3.02
C SER A 270 2.08 20.36 -4.11
N GLY A 271 0.86 20.76 -3.72
CA GLY A 271 -0.20 21.17 -4.65
C GLY A 271 -1.58 21.02 -4.07
N VAL A 272 -2.57 21.34 -4.87
CA VAL A 272 -3.99 21.20 -4.54
C VAL A 272 -4.57 20.01 -5.28
N TYR A 273 -5.29 19.17 -4.56
CA TYR A 273 -5.84 17.91 -5.04
C TYR A 273 -7.35 17.84 -4.83
N ALA A 274 -8.07 17.28 -5.81
CA ALA A 274 -9.41 16.76 -5.59
C ALA A 274 -9.29 15.39 -4.92
N VAL A 275 -9.97 15.23 -3.81
CA VAL A 275 -9.91 14.02 -3.00
C VAL A 275 -11.28 13.63 -2.46
N TRP A 276 -11.47 12.35 -2.17
CA TRP A 276 -12.54 11.90 -1.30
C TRP A 276 -12.03 11.83 0.14
N ALA A 277 -12.82 12.35 1.08
CA ALA A 277 -12.60 12.22 2.50
C ALA A 277 -13.62 11.25 3.10
N GLN A 278 -13.14 10.28 3.87
CA GLN A 278 -13.97 9.35 4.63
C GLN A 278 -13.68 9.53 6.12
N LEU A 279 -14.69 9.80 6.92
CA LEU A 279 -14.56 9.98 8.36
C LEU A 279 -14.56 8.62 9.07
N GLU A 280 -13.90 8.56 10.21
CA GLU A 280 -13.84 7.35 11.05
C GLU A 280 -15.26 6.88 11.43
N GLY A 281 -15.52 5.58 11.25
CA GLY A 281 -16.83 4.99 11.54
C GLY A 281 -17.92 5.23 10.49
N GLU A 282 -17.66 6.05 9.46
CA GLU A 282 -18.61 6.30 8.39
C GLU A 282 -18.24 5.56 7.10
N GLN A 283 -19.26 5.20 6.31
CA GLN A 283 -19.05 4.65 4.97
C GLN A 283 -19.21 5.71 3.87
N GLN A 284 -19.70 6.89 4.24
CA GLN A 284 -19.92 7.97 3.29
C GLN A 284 -18.60 8.60 2.87
N LEU A 285 -18.40 8.72 1.56
CA LEU A 285 -17.33 9.52 0.95
C LEU A 285 -17.84 10.94 0.75
N ARG A 286 -17.03 11.93 1.14
CA ARG A 286 -17.32 13.35 0.97
C ARG A 286 -16.29 13.96 0.01
N ALA A 287 -16.78 14.74 -0.95
CA ALA A 287 -15.89 15.49 -1.83
C ALA A 287 -15.09 16.51 -1.00
N ALA A 288 -13.79 16.61 -1.26
CA ALA A 288 -12.92 17.51 -0.53
C ALA A 288 -11.79 18.04 -1.41
N MET A 289 -11.25 19.19 -1.02
CA MET A 289 -9.99 19.75 -1.52
C MET A 289 -8.89 19.46 -0.52
N MET A 290 -7.74 18.99 -0.96
CA MET A 290 -6.56 18.82 -0.12
C MET A 290 -5.43 19.70 -0.62
N ASN A 291 -4.90 20.56 0.24
CA ASN A 291 -3.67 21.29 0.00
C ASN A 291 -2.50 20.58 0.69
N ILE A 292 -1.51 20.19 -0.10
CA ILE A 292 -0.19 19.75 0.38
C ILE A 292 0.76 20.90 0.18
N GLY A 293 1.08 21.60 1.29
CA GLY A 293 1.96 22.76 1.30
C GLY A 293 3.32 22.45 1.90
N SER A 294 4.25 23.39 1.75
CA SER A 294 5.57 23.34 2.36
C SER A 294 5.78 24.58 3.23
N ARG A 295 6.00 24.39 4.54
CA ARG A 295 6.36 25.49 5.45
C ARG A 295 7.83 25.42 5.81
N PRO A 296 8.58 26.52 5.69
CA PRO A 296 9.94 26.61 6.22
C PRO A 296 9.93 26.39 7.74
N THR A 297 10.83 25.54 8.24
CA THR A 297 11.09 25.34 9.66
C THR A 297 12.57 25.56 9.95
N PHE A 298 12.96 25.69 11.22
CA PHE A 298 14.38 25.83 11.59
C PHE A 298 15.24 24.64 11.15
N ASP A 299 14.63 23.44 11.00
CA ASP A 299 15.32 22.19 10.60
C ASP A 299 15.07 21.80 9.14
N GLY A 300 14.49 22.70 8.31
CA GLY A 300 14.19 22.42 6.91
C GLY A 300 12.76 22.80 6.50
N HIS A 301 12.14 21.98 5.66
CA HIS A 301 10.76 22.16 5.21
C HIS A 301 9.86 21.07 5.82
N ARG A 302 8.78 21.48 6.48
CA ARG A 302 7.72 20.56 6.92
C ARG A 302 6.55 20.65 5.94
N GLN A 303 6.11 19.49 5.44
CA GLN A 303 4.88 19.43 4.65
C GLN A 303 3.66 19.63 5.57
N THR A 304 2.71 20.43 5.10
CA THR A 304 1.41 20.63 5.73
C THR A 304 0.34 19.96 4.90
N LEU A 305 -0.59 19.32 5.57
CA LEU A 305 -1.71 18.59 4.96
C LEU A 305 -3.00 19.23 5.44
N GLU A 306 -3.64 20.01 4.59
CA GLU A 306 -4.85 20.74 4.92
C GLU A 306 -6.01 20.28 4.03
N VAL A 307 -7.10 19.81 4.64
CA VAL A 307 -8.28 19.30 3.93
C VAL A 307 -9.48 20.17 4.21
N ASN A 308 -10.11 20.69 3.15
CA ASN A 308 -11.42 21.31 3.19
C ASN A 308 -12.46 20.30 2.68
N ILE A 309 -13.31 19.79 3.57
CA ILE A 309 -14.40 18.89 3.20
C ILE A 309 -15.60 19.73 2.75
N LEU A 310 -16.03 19.55 1.51
CA LEU A 310 -17.10 20.36 0.93
C LEU A 310 -18.45 20.06 1.61
N ASP A 311 -19.22 21.12 1.81
CA ASP A 311 -20.58 21.04 2.37
C ASP A 311 -20.65 20.31 3.73
N PHE A 312 -19.55 20.33 4.48
CA PHE A 312 -19.43 19.73 5.82
C PHE A 312 -19.31 20.81 6.89
N ASN A 313 -20.07 20.67 7.95
CA ASN A 313 -20.00 21.53 9.13
C ASN A 313 -20.00 20.64 10.39
N GLY A 314 -18.86 20.44 10.99
CA GLY A 314 -18.69 19.61 12.17
C GLY A 314 -17.29 19.69 12.74
N ASP A 315 -17.14 19.28 14.00
CA ASP A 315 -15.83 19.17 14.65
C ASP A 315 -15.20 17.82 14.32
N LEU A 316 -13.98 17.87 13.78
CA LEU A 316 -13.20 16.71 13.39
C LEU A 316 -11.95 16.49 14.26
N TYR A 317 -11.70 17.36 15.25
CA TYR A 317 -10.48 17.25 16.05
C TYR A 317 -10.32 15.89 16.72
N GLY A 318 -9.13 15.31 16.55
CA GLY A 318 -8.78 14.01 17.10
C GLY A 318 -9.39 12.81 16.37
N GLN A 319 -10.26 13.03 15.36
CA GLN A 319 -10.78 11.96 14.52
C GLN A 319 -9.76 11.55 13.44
N THR A 320 -9.85 10.30 13.01
CA THR A 320 -9.10 9.79 11.86
C THR A 320 -9.89 10.05 10.57
N VAL A 321 -9.19 10.56 9.56
CA VAL A 321 -9.75 10.78 8.22
C VAL A 321 -8.91 10.02 7.20
N CYS A 322 -9.58 9.24 6.35
CA CYS A 322 -8.96 8.60 5.20
C CYS A 322 -9.17 9.47 3.95
N ILE A 323 -8.06 9.87 3.33
CA ILE A 323 -8.03 10.65 2.10
C ILE A 323 -7.75 9.72 0.92
N THR A 324 -8.61 9.79 -0.09
CA THR A 324 -8.45 9.09 -1.37
C THR A 324 -8.16 10.11 -2.45
N PHE A 325 -6.95 10.09 -3.02
CA PHE A 325 -6.53 11.02 -4.07
C PHE A 325 -7.19 10.66 -5.40
N VAL A 326 -7.71 11.68 -6.09
CA VAL A 326 -8.36 11.51 -7.40
C VAL A 326 -7.52 12.16 -8.49
N VAL A 327 -7.24 13.47 -8.36
CA VAL A 327 -6.49 14.24 -9.35
C VAL A 327 -5.78 15.43 -8.71
N ARG A 328 -4.61 15.80 -9.23
CA ARG A 328 -3.93 17.05 -8.88
C ARG A 328 -4.53 18.18 -9.71
N LEU A 329 -5.14 19.16 -9.06
CA LEU A 329 -5.78 20.31 -9.72
C LEU A 329 -4.75 21.32 -10.21
N ARG A 330 -3.75 21.61 -9.37
CA ARG A 330 -2.70 22.60 -9.63
C ARG A 330 -1.53 22.49 -8.67
N GLU A 331 -0.46 23.19 -8.98
CA GLU A 331 0.66 23.42 -8.06
C GLU A 331 0.30 24.41 -6.94
N GLU A 332 1.05 24.36 -5.84
CA GLU A 332 1.00 25.37 -4.81
C GLU A 332 1.52 26.72 -5.38
N ARG A 333 0.84 27.81 -5.08
CA ARG A 333 1.26 29.14 -5.50
C ARG A 333 0.99 30.20 -4.41
N ARG A 334 1.76 31.27 -4.44
CA ARG A 334 1.50 32.44 -3.59
C ARG A 334 0.48 33.36 -4.26
N PHE A 335 -0.28 34.06 -3.43
CA PHE A 335 -1.29 35.03 -3.86
C PHE A 335 -0.94 36.41 -3.32
N ASP A 336 -1.15 37.42 -4.13
CA ASP A 336 -0.81 38.81 -3.80
C ASP A 336 -1.81 39.44 -2.82
N SER A 337 -3.02 38.86 -2.69
CA SER A 337 -4.02 39.31 -1.76
C SER A 337 -4.93 38.16 -1.26
N PRO A 338 -5.60 38.33 -0.10
CA PRO A 338 -6.60 37.37 0.39
C PRO A 338 -7.75 37.14 -0.61
N GLU A 339 -8.17 38.20 -1.30
CA GLU A 339 -9.26 38.15 -2.28
C GLU A 339 -8.89 37.27 -3.48
N ALA A 340 -7.64 37.37 -3.96
CA ALA A 340 -7.12 36.51 -5.03
C ALA A 340 -7.07 35.04 -4.60
N LEU A 341 -6.69 34.77 -3.34
CA LEU A 341 -6.72 33.41 -2.77
C LEU A 341 -8.16 32.87 -2.72
N VAL A 342 -9.12 33.66 -2.19
CA VAL A 342 -10.53 33.25 -2.11
C VAL A 342 -11.10 32.98 -3.49
N ALA A 343 -10.84 33.81 -4.48
CA ALA A 343 -11.29 33.61 -5.87
C ALA A 343 -10.76 32.27 -6.44
N GLN A 344 -9.49 31.94 -6.16
CA GLN A 344 -8.93 30.67 -6.59
C GLN A 344 -9.53 29.47 -5.86
N LEU A 345 -9.75 29.58 -4.55
CA LEU A 345 -10.39 28.50 -3.76
C LEU A 345 -11.81 28.20 -4.28
N GLU A 346 -12.56 29.23 -4.71
CA GLU A 346 -13.89 29.02 -5.30
C GLU A 346 -13.79 28.30 -6.64
N MET A 347 -12.81 28.63 -7.49
CA MET A 347 -12.55 27.91 -8.74
C MET A 347 -12.17 26.45 -8.49
N ASP A 348 -11.27 26.19 -7.54
CA ASP A 348 -10.84 24.85 -7.16
C ASP A 348 -12.04 24.02 -6.64
N LYS A 349 -12.88 24.60 -5.80
CA LYS A 349 -14.09 23.98 -5.25
C LYS A 349 -15.10 23.60 -6.35
N GLU A 350 -15.37 24.49 -7.29
CA GLU A 350 -16.25 24.20 -8.43
C GLU A 350 -15.68 23.08 -9.31
N GLN A 351 -14.37 23.07 -9.51
CA GLN A 351 -13.69 21.99 -10.26
C GLN A 351 -13.82 20.64 -9.51
N VAL A 352 -13.62 20.62 -8.18
CA VAL A 352 -13.83 19.42 -7.37
C VAL A 352 -15.27 18.93 -7.47
N LYS A 353 -16.28 19.81 -7.37
CA LYS A 353 -17.68 19.46 -7.51
C LYS A 353 -18.02 18.87 -8.89
N GLN A 354 -17.34 19.30 -9.94
CA GLN A 354 -17.51 18.74 -11.29
C GLN A 354 -16.87 17.36 -11.42
N LEU A 355 -15.70 17.15 -10.84
CA LEU A 355 -14.93 15.90 -10.93
C LEU A 355 -15.47 14.79 -10.01
N LEU A 356 -16.01 15.16 -8.86
CA LEU A 356 -16.43 14.25 -7.80
C LEU A 356 -17.98 14.18 -7.65
N LYS A 357 -18.67 14.14 -8.76
CA LYS A 357 -20.14 13.97 -8.82
C LYS A 357 -20.58 12.54 -8.57
#